data_13368f82fe2109b3ea01624f80306b90
#
_entry.id   13368f82fe2109b3ea01624f80306b90
#
_cell.length_a   1.000
_cell.length_b   1.000
_cell.length_c   1.000
_cell.angle_alpha   90.00
_cell.angle_beta   90.00
_cell.angle_gamma   90.00
#
_symmetry.space_group_name_H-M   'P 1'
#
loop_
_entity.id
_entity.type
_entity.pdbx_description
1 polymer ?
#
loop_
_entity_poly.entity_id
_entity_poly.type
_entity_poly.pdbx_seq_one_letter_code
_entity_poly.pdbx_strand_id
1 'polypeptide(L)'
;MGRTSRKKRSTAANRAIAASAALILGGGGLVAVNVHASAGEGASGPPPGRFQDAARQLSTIDCPDAGLALPDVPDRARPEVDRELAAMDTQITDAYRQFADRRERIARDPDLAGNAVLGPLRAKRTASLDRIGTAVERVAGNRPQGLDGLAGCGLRADDQNGDDGGDGAGGGAGGTDDGQGRVGNGPEAADFVDIRSVRPDRDRPRNRRGASRGTFTTDCGRNENGMFNPDNVIAAPGVSNGAHHMHDYVGNQATDAFAGDDDLAGGETTCRNQGDRSTYYWPVLRLQNGQDEDDVDADGGGRDGNAGEIQTPSQVTLRFVGSPVGKVTAMPRFLRIITGDAKSFTNGDANANASWSCTGFEDRQLADKYPICPEGSKVVRSFAFQSCWDGRNTDSANHRTHVAFARADGRCPDGFRAVPQLVQRIVYDVPPGPGFAVDSFPEQLHKPGTDHGDFTNVFDDKLMKKVVSCINGGRRCR
;
A
#
# COMPACT_ATOMS: atom_id res chain seq x y z
N MET A 1 -19.54 33.91 49.84
CA MET A 1 -18.87 32.80 50.58
C MET A 1 -19.57 31.52 50.19
N GLY A 2 -18.88 30.58 49.50
CA GLY A 2 -19.44 29.29 49.09
C GLY A 2 -18.37 28.56 48.32
N ARG A 3 -17.51 27.83 49.01
CA ARG A 3 -16.45 26.96 48.45
C ARG A 3 -17.09 25.71 47.90
N THR A 4 -16.95 25.44 46.59
CA THR A 4 -17.24 24.14 46.00
C THR A 4 -15.99 23.25 46.03
N SER A 5 -16.08 22.17 46.77
CA SER A 5 -15.08 21.13 46.98
C SER A 5 -14.92 20.25 45.72
N ARG A 6 -13.72 20.21 45.15
CA ARG A 6 -13.32 19.23 44.14
C ARG A 6 -13.11 17.86 44.82
N LYS A 7 -13.99 16.89 44.50
CA LYS A 7 -13.77 15.47 44.85
C LYS A 7 -12.63 14.89 43.98
N LYS A 8 -11.51 14.56 44.61
CA LYS A 8 -10.46 13.73 44.02
C LYS A 8 -11.00 12.30 43.89
N ARG A 9 -11.02 11.76 42.65
CA ARG A 9 -11.28 10.33 42.41
C ARG A 9 -10.05 9.53 42.86
N SER A 10 -10.31 8.44 43.60
CA SER A 10 -9.31 7.58 44.21
C SER A 10 -8.67 6.64 43.21
N THR A 11 -7.37 6.42 43.33
CA THR A 11 -6.47 5.53 42.59
C THR A 11 -6.76 4.02 42.73
N ALA A 12 -7.96 3.64 43.18
CA ALA A 12 -8.32 2.23 43.43
C ALA A 12 -9.12 1.56 42.26
N ALA A 13 -9.46 2.28 41.19
CA ALA A 13 -10.25 1.73 40.08
C ALA A 13 -9.45 1.12 38.92
N ASN A 14 -8.12 1.21 38.93
CA ASN A 14 -7.25 0.71 37.84
C ASN A 14 -6.51 -0.59 38.15
N ARG A 15 -7.02 -1.42 39.08
CA ARG A 15 -6.40 -2.70 39.44
C ARG A 15 -7.32 -3.93 39.39
N ALA A 16 -8.35 -3.89 38.57
CA ALA A 16 -9.33 -5.00 38.48
C ALA A 16 -9.55 -5.55 37.07
N ILE A 17 -8.59 -5.41 36.13
CA ILE A 17 -8.62 -6.13 34.86
C ILE A 17 -7.23 -6.71 34.62
N ALA A 18 -6.83 -7.64 35.45
CA ALA A 18 -5.66 -8.48 35.23
C ALA A 18 -5.72 -9.70 36.18
N ALA A 19 -6.67 -10.59 35.97
CA ALA A 19 -6.67 -11.94 36.52
C ALA A 19 -7.83 -12.76 35.95
N SER A 20 -7.73 -13.28 34.77
CA SER A 20 -8.52 -14.45 34.29
C SER A 20 -7.91 -15.03 33.03
N ALA A 21 -6.68 -15.54 33.08
CA ALA A 21 -6.19 -16.53 32.12
C ALA A 21 -4.97 -17.22 32.71
N ALA A 22 -5.20 -18.14 33.61
CA ALA A 22 -4.25 -19.16 33.95
C ALA A 22 -5.04 -20.38 34.38
N LEU A 23 -4.99 -21.40 33.55
CA LEU A 23 -4.98 -22.83 33.92
C LEU A 23 -5.39 -23.66 32.71
N ILE A 24 -4.43 -24.12 31.93
CA ILE A 24 -4.40 -25.51 31.50
C ILE A 24 -2.91 -25.92 31.47
N LEU A 25 -2.53 -26.66 32.51
CA LEU A 25 -1.30 -27.41 32.61
C LEU A 25 -1.42 -28.72 31.83
N GLY A 26 -0.39 -29.04 31.08
CA GLY A 26 -0.23 -30.37 30.45
C GLY A 26 1.14 -30.45 29.83
N GLY A 27 2.10 -30.75 30.48
CA GLY A 27 3.22 -31.56 30.65
C GLY A 27 3.92 -32.08 29.37
N GLY A 28 5.25 -31.87 29.25
CA GLY A 28 6.09 -32.60 28.30
C GLY A 28 7.44 -31.94 28.05
N GLY A 29 8.40 -32.23 28.87
CA GLY A 29 9.77 -32.55 28.56
C GLY A 29 10.66 -31.62 27.74
N LEU A 30 11.47 -30.82 28.44
CA LEU A 30 12.73 -30.26 27.94
C LEU A 30 13.74 -31.40 27.68
N VAL A 31 14.18 -31.56 26.42
CA VAL A 31 15.43 -32.27 26.11
C VAL A 31 16.33 -31.27 25.36
N ALA A 32 17.28 -30.74 26.11
CA ALA A 32 18.41 -30.02 25.54
C ALA A 32 19.38 -31.05 24.94
N VAL A 33 19.57 -31.04 23.63
CA VAL A 33 20.64 -31.79 22.97
C VAL A 33 21.72 -30.84 22.53
N ASN A 34 22.79 -30.86 23.31
CA ASN A 34 24.05 -30.21 23.01
C ASN A 34 24.79 -31.09 21.99
N VAL A 35 24.99 -30.64 20.76
CA VAL A 35 25.82 -31.38 19.79
C VAL A 35 27.11 -30.60 19.54
N HIS A 36 28.18 -31.11 20.14
CA HIS A 36 29.55 -30.69 19.82
C HIS A 36 29.88 -31.08 18.36
N ALA A 37 30.39 -30.15 17.60
CA ALA A 37 31.00 -30.37 16.31
C ALA A 37 32.39 -31.02 16.49
N SER A 38 32.56 -32.18 15.89
CA SER A 38 33.90 -32.74 15.64
C SER A 38 34.17 -32.72 14.15
N ALA A 39 35.27 -32.10 13.78
CA ALA A 39 35.80 -32.10 12.43
C ALA A 39 36.30 -33.53 12.08
N GLY A 40 35.92 -34.02 10.91
CA GLY A 40 36.44 -35.23 10.28
C GLY A 40 36.54 -35.06 8.77
N GLU A 41 37.74 -35.21 8.26
CA GLU A 41 38.11 -35.04 6.85
C GLU A 41 37.57 -36.15 5.96
N GLY A 42 37.20 -35.79 4.73
CA GLY A 42 37.39 -36.56 3.52
C GLY A 42 36.25 -37.47 3.07
N ALA A 43 35.42 -36.99 2.13
CA ALA A 43 34.93 -37.77 0.98
C ALA A 43 34.40 -36.82 -0.11
N SER A 44 34.95 -36.99 -1.31
CA SER A 44 34.57 -36.28 -2.55
C SER A 44 33.14 -36.67 -2.95
N GLY A 45 32.18 -35.73 -2.75
CA GLY A 45 30.84 -35.77 -3.30
C GLY A 45 30.69 -34.78 -4.46
N PRO A 46 29.72 -34.92 -5.36
CA PRO A 46 29.52 -34.05 -6.49
C PRO A 46 29.23 -32.62 -6.05
N PRO A 47 29.51 -31.60 -6.89
CA PRO A 47 29.50 -30.19 -6.47
C PRO A 47 28.09 -29.73 -6.00
N PRO A 48 28.00 -28.95 -4.91
CA PRO A 48 26.74 -28.47 -4.34
C PRO A 48 26.20 -27.24 -5.06
N GLY A 49 26.03 -27.31 -6.38
CA GLY A 49 25.59 -26.17 -7.17
C GLY A 49 24.13 -26.19 -7.61
N ARG A 50 23.43 -27.33 -7.51
CA ARG A 50 22.05 -27.44 -8.03
C ARG A 50 20.92 -27.43 -7.00
N PHE A 51 21.21 -27.52 -5.71
CA PHE A 51 20.17 -27.50 -4.67
C PHE A 51 19.99 -26.13 -4.02
N GLN A 52 20.92 -25.20 -4.22
CA GLN A 52 20.80 -23.83 -3.69
C GLN A 52 19.98 -22.90 -4.60
N ASP A 53 19.88 -23.17 -5.90
CA ASP A 53 19.13 -22.31 -6.84
C ASP A 53 17.61 -22.56 -6.77
N ALA A 54 17.17 -23.77 -6.44
CA ALA A 54 15.74 -24.06 -6.27
C ALA A 54 15.14 -23.49 -4.96
N ALA A 55 15.97 -23.17 -3.97
CA ALA A 55 15.52 -22.57 -2.70
C ALA A 55 15.42 -21.04 -2.74
N ARG A 56 15.92 -20.41 -3.80
CA ARG A 56 15.92 -18.96 -3.98
C ARG A 56 14.77 -18.43 -4.83
N GLN A 57 13.99 -19.28 -5.46
CA GLN A 57 12.84 -18.83 -6.24
C GLN A 57 11.67 -18.58 -5.30
N LEU A 58 11.44 -17.32 -4.97
CA LEU A 58 10.27 -16.88 -4.24
C LEU A 58 9.06 -17.12 -5.14
N SER A 59 8.09 -17.89 -4.63
CA SER A 59 6.79 -18.04 -5.30
C SER A 59 5.77 -17.21 -4.57
N THR A 60 5.01 -16.42 -5.30
CA THR A 60 3.88 -15.66 -4.76
C THR A 60 2.57 -16.38 -5.02
N ILE A 61 1.60 -16.20 -4.12
CA ILE A 61 0.22 -16.67 -4.32
C ILE A 61 -0.49 -15.64 -5.20
N ASP A 62 -0.79 -16.02 -6.42
CA ASP A 62 -1.47 -15.18 -7.42
C ASP A 62 -2.96 -15.52 -7.46
N CYS A 63 -3.82 -14.56 -7.17
CA CYS A 63 -5.27 -14.72 -7.12
C CYS A 63 -5.94 -13.64 -7.98
N PRO A 64 -7.03 -13.97 -8.72
CA PRO A 64 -7.82 -12.94 -9.40
C PRO A 64 -8.35 -11.89 -8.42
N ASP A 65 -8.22 -10.61 -8.77
CA ASP A 65 -8.77 -9.51 -7.98
C ASP A 65 -10.30 -9.44 -8.18
N ALA A 66 -11.03 -9.81 -7.12
CA ALA A 66 -12.48 -9.79 -7.16
C ALA A 66 -13.04 -8.37 -7.18
N GLY A 67 -12.37 -7.40 -6.52
CA GLY A 67 -12.81 -6.01 -6.47
C GLY A 67 -12.79 -5.35 -7.86
N LEU A 68 -11.75 -5.61 -8.65
CA LEU A 68 -11.64 -5.10 -10.02
C LEU A 68 -12.59 -5.80 -11.00
N ALA A 69 -12.93 -7.07 -10.74
CA ALA A 69 -13.77 -7.88 -11.63
C ALA A 69 -15.29 -7.70 -11.38
N LEU A 70 -15.66 -7.12 -10.22
CA LEU A 70 -17.06 -6.88 -9.91
C LEU A 70 -17.66 -5.77 -10.80
N PRO A 71 -18.91 -5.92 -11.28
CA PRO A 71 -19.67 -4.84 -11.90
C PRO A 71 -20.02 -3.76 -10.85
N ASP A 72 -20.70 -2.68 -11.27
CA ASP A 72 -21.20 -1.67 -10.35
C ASP A 72 -22.04 -2.30 -9.24
N VAL A 73 -21.57 -2.14 -7.99
CA VAL A 73 -22.23 -2.66 -6.80
C VAL A 73 -23.21 -1.60 -6.27
N PRO A 74 -24.50 -1.95 -6.06
CA PRO A 74 -25.46 -1.01 -5.48
C PRO A 74 -25.01 -0.52 -4.11
N ASP A 75 -25.22 0.78 -3.81
CA ASP A 75 -24.77 1.41 -2.55
C ASP A 75 -25.22 0.65 -1.28
N ARG A 76 -26.44 0.09 -1.30
CA ARG A 76 -26.95 -0.68 -0.17
C ARG A 76 -26.25 -2.03 0.03
N ALA A 77 -25.66 -2.60 -1.00
CA ALA A 77 -24.89 -3.85 -0.91
C ALA A 77 -23.42 -3.62 -0.57
N ARG A 78 -22.91 -2.40 -0.86
CA ARG A 78 -21.49 -2.06 -0.75
C ARG A 78 -20.85 -2.42 0.59
N PRO A 79 -21.42 -2.08 1.77
CA PRO A 79 -20.74 -2.40 3.04
C PRO A 79 -20.56 -3.90 3.31
N GLU A 80 -21.44 -4.74 2.75
CA GLU A 80 -21.30 -6.20 2.86
C GLU A 80 -20.27 -6.72 1.85
N VAL A 81 -20.26 -6.18 0.64
CA VAL A 81 -19.31 -6.52 -0.41
C VAL A 81 -17.88 -6.14 0.02
N ASP A 82 -17.66 -4.92 0.50
CA ASP A 82 -16.34 -4.43 0.92
C ASP A 82 -15.77 -5.28 2.06
N ARG A 83 -16.63 -5.69 3.02
CA ARG A 83 -16.23 -6.58 4.11
C ARG A 83 -15.80 -7.96 3.60
N GLU A 84 -16.47 -8.52 2.60
CA GLU A 84 -16.10 -9.82 2.03
C GLU A 84 -14.81 -9.71 1.18
N LEU A 85 -14.60 -8.61 0.49
CA LEU A 85 -13.36 -8.35 -0.24
C LEU A 85 -12.17 -8.27 0.73
N ALA A 86 -12.30 -7.52 1.82
CA ALA A 86 -11.28 -7.46 2.85
C ALA A 86 -11.03 -8.82 3.53
N ALA A 87 -12.10 -9.63 3.71
CA ALA A 87 -11.94 -10.99 4.22
C ALA A 87 -11.17 -11.88 3.23
N MET A 88 -11.32 -11.67 1.92
CA MET A 88 -10.56 -12.40 0.91
C MET A 88 -9.07 -12.04 0.95
N ASP A 89 -8.72 -10.77 1.21
CA ASP A 89 -7.32 -10.34 1.41
C ASP A 89 -6.72 -11.02 2.65
N THR A 90 -7.45 -11.02 3.76
CA THR A 90 -7.04 -11.78 4.98
C THR A 90 -6.81 -13.25 4.68
N GLN A 91 -7.66 -13.88 3.87
CA GLN A 91 -7.51 -15.29 3.49
C GLN A 91 -6.23 -15.55 2.68
N ILE A 92 -5.87 -14.63 1.78
CA ILE A 92 -4.62 -14.69 1.00
C ILE A 92 -3.41 -14.55 1.93
N THR A 93 -3.42 -13.55 2.81
CA THR A 93 -2.37 -13.34 3.81
C THR A 93 -2.14 -14.57 4.69
N ASP A 94 -3.20 -15.17 5.20
CA ASP A 94 -3.15 -16.41 5.98
C ASP A 94 -2.59 -17.59 5.18
N ALA A 95 -2.97 -17.67 3.90
CA ALA A 95 -2.47 -18.73 3.01
C ALA A 95 -0.97 -18.54 2.72
N TYR A 96 -0.52 -17.27 2.56
CA TYR A 96 0.88 -16.95 2.35
C TYR A 96 1.74 -17.30 3.58
N ARG A 97 1.27 -16.98 4.80
CA ARG A 97 1.92 -17.41 6.05
C ARG A 97 2.04 -18.96 6.11
N GLN A 98 0.95 -19.66 5.80
CA GLN A 98 0.97 -21.13 5.77
C GLN A 98 1.91 -21.69 4.70
N PHE A 99 2.05 -21.03 3.56
CA PHE A 99 2.99 -21.37 2.52
C PHE A 99 4.43 -21.18 3.00
N ALA A 100 4.73 -20.03 3.61
CA ALA A 100 6.04 -19.72 4.16
C ALA A 100 6.46 -20.73 5.25
N ASP A 101 5.59 -21.04 6.21
CA ASP A 101 5.82 -22.03 7.27
C ASP A 101 6.11 -23.44 6.75
N ARG A 102 5.63 -23.76 5.57
CA ARG A 102 5.77 -25.10 4.94
C ARG A 102 6.77 -25.16 3.81
N ARG A 103 7.48 -24.05 3.53
CA ARG A 103 8.36 -23.88 2.37
C ARG A 103 9.30 -25.06 2.13
N GLU A 104 10.03 -25.51 3.16
CA GLU A 104 10.95 -26.64 3.03
C GLU A 104 10.25 -27.96 2.70
N ARG A 105 9.02 -28.15 3.15
CA ARG A 105 8.21 -29.35 2.86
C ARG A 105 7.65 -29.28 1.46
N ILE A 106 7.18 -28.12 1.03
CA ILE A 106 6.67 -27.85 -0.33
C ILE A 106 7.80 -28.02 -1.35
N ALA A 107 9.03 -27.59 -1.04
CA ALA A 107 10.20 -27.83 -1.90
C ALA A 107 10.50 -29.31 -2.15
N ARG A 108 10.12 -30.22 -1.20
CA ARG A 108 10.28 -31.66 -1.33
C ARG A 108 9.06 -32.34 -1.95
N ASP A 109 7.89 -31.76 -1.80
CA ASP A 109 6.60 -32.25 -2.28
C ASP A 109 5.75 -31.07 -2.79
N PRO A 110 5.88 -30.72 -4.10
CA PRO A 110 5.15 -29.61 -4.69
C PRO A 110 3.63 -29.73 -4.60
N ASP A 111 3.08 -30.95 -4.56
CA ASP A 111 1.62 -31.18 -4.44
C ASP A 111 1.07 -30.70 -3.09
N LEU A 112 1.94 -30.59 -2.08
CA LEU A 112 1.56 -30.08 -0.76
C LEU A 112 1.07 -28.63 -0.83
N ALA A 113 1.63 -27.80 -1.71
CA ALA A 113 1.17 -26.42 -1.91
C ALA A 113 -0.29 -26.39 -2.39
N GLY A 114 -0.62 -27.20 -3.41
CA GLY A 114 -1.98 -27.34 -3.91
C GLY A 114 -2.97 -27.84 -2.85
N ASN A 115 -2.60 -28.92 -2.16
CA ASN A 115 -3.50 -29.62 -1.25
C ASN A 115 -3.68 -28.93 0.10
N ALA A 116 -2.60 -28.37 0.67
CA ALA A 116 -2.61 -27.84 2.03
C ALA A 116 -2.76 -26.33 2.12
N VAL A 117 -2.58 -25.60 1.02
CA VAL A 117 -2.66 -24.13 0.99
C VAL A 117 -3.68 -23.64 -0.03
N LEU A 118 -3.47 -23.89 -1.33
CA LEU A 118 -4.31 -23.31 -2.39
C LEU A 118 -5.72 -23.89 -2.43
N GLY A 119 -5.92 -25.17 -2.16
CA GLY A 119 -7.23 -25.80 -2.11
C GLY A 119 -8.12 -25.22 -1.00
N PRO A 120 -7.66 -25.19 0.27
CA PRO A 120 -8.37 -24.49 1.35
C PRO A 120 -8.62 -23.00 1.09
N LEU A 121 -7.65 -22.28 0.50
CA LEU A 121 -7.83 -20.88 0.10
C LEU A 121 -8.96 -20.74 -0.91
N ARG A 122 -8.97 -21.54 -1.98
CA ARG A 122 -10.03 -21.55 -2.99
C ARG A 122 -11.41 -21.75 -2.36
N ALA A 123 -11.54 -22.72 -1.44
CA ALA A 123 -12.81 -22.97 -0.76
C ALA A 123 -13.32 -21.77 0.06
N LYS A 124 -12.42 -21.09 0.77
CA LYS A 124 -12.75 -19.87 1.54
C LYS A 124 -13.17 -18.73 0.59
N ARG A 125 -12.42 -18.50 -0.49
CA ARG A 125 -12.72 -17.47 -1.50
C ARG A 125 -14.07 -17.74 -2.18
N THR A 126 -14.38 -18.99 -2.55
CA THR A 126 -15.69 -19.38 -3.09
C THR A 126 -16.82 -18.94 -2.14
N ALA A 127 -16.69 -19.23 -0.85
CA ALA A 127 -17.68 -18.83 0.14
C ALA A 127 -17.86 -17.30 0.26
N SER A 128 -16.75 -16.52 0.19
CA SER A 128 -16.84 -15.06 0.19
C SER A 128 -17.50 -14.53 -1.09
N LEU A 129 -17.15 -15.07 -2.26
CA LEU A 129 -17.76 -14.69 -3.55
C LEU A 129 -19.26 -15.04 -3.60
N ASP A 130 -19.67 -16.14 -2.98
CA ASP A 130 -21.09 -16.50 -2.83
C ASP A 130 -21.86 -15.48 -1.98
N ARG A 131 -21.25 -15.01 -0.89
CA ARG A 131 -21.85 -13.96 -0.05
C ARG A 131 -21.94 -12.64 -0.78
N ILE A 132 -20.90 -12.26 -1.53
CA ILE A 132 -20.90 -11.08 -2.41
C ILE A 132 -22.04 -11.18 -3.42
N GLY A 133 -22.14 -12.30 -4.13
CA GLY A 133 -23.21 -12.54 -5.11
C GLY A 133 -24.60 -12.41 -4.49
N THR A 134 -24.80 -12.98 -3.31
CA THR A 134 -26.07 -12.90 -2.55
C THR A 134 -26.37 -11.47 -2.09
N ALA A 135 -25.37 -10.72 -1.62
CA ALA A 135 -25.56 -9.34 -1.18
C ALA A 135 -26.00 -8.44 -2.36
N VAL A 136 -25.38 -8.59 -3.50
CA VAL A 136 -25.72 -7.84 -4.73
C VAL A 136 -27.11 -8.25 -5.22
N GLU A 137 -27.39 -9.55 -5.34
CA GLU A 137 -28.68 -10.07 -5.81
C GLU A 137 -29.86 -9.58 -4.96
N ARG A 138 -29.70 -9.54 -3.65
CA ARG A 138 -30.73 -9.04 -2.69
C ARG A 138 -31.14 -7.60 -3.00
N VAL A 139 -30.25 -6.78 -3.53
CA VAL A 139 -30.48 -5.35 -3.78
C VAL A 139 -30.79 -5.08 -5.25
N ALA A 140 -30.07 -5.71 -6.18
CA ALA A 140 -30.17 -5.49 -7.62
C ALA A 140 -31.19 -6.42 -8.31
N GLY A 141 -31.64 -7.50 -7.64
CA GLY A 141 -32.53 -8.50 -8.18
C GLY A 141 -31.86 -9.52 -9.12
N ASN A 142 -30.56 -9.39 -9.37
CA ASN A 142 -29.77 -10.34 -10.17
C ASN A 142 -28.36 -10.53 -9.57
N ARG A 143 -27.86 -11.76 -9.65
CA ARG A 143 -26.53 -12.12 -9.19
C ARG A 143 -25.49 -11.75 -10.27
N PRO A 144 -24.35 -11.13 -9.94
CA PRO A 144 -23.25 -10.92 -10.89
C PRO A 144 -22.77 -12.26 -11.46
N GLN A 145 -22.47 -12.29 -12.75
CA GLN A 145 -21.95 -13.47 -13.41
C GLN A 145 -20.41 -13.53 -13.31
N GLY A 146 -19.84 -14.73 -13.45
CA GLY A 146 -18.39 -14.93 -13.49
C GLY A 146 -17.70 -14.97 -12.13
N LEU A 147 -18.40 -14.82 -11.01
CA LEU A 147 -17.81 -14.84 -9.66
C LEU A 147 -17.03 -16.14 -9.36
N ASP A 148 -17.53 -17.28 -9.83
CA ASP A 148 -16.91 -18.59 -9.57
C ASP A 148 -15.49 -18.68 -10.13
N GLY A 149 -15.21 -17.98 -11.24
CA GLY A 149 -13.89 -17.89 -11.87
C GLY A 149 -12.85 -17.14 -11.03
N LEU A 150 -13.29 -16.33 -10.05
CA LEU A 150 -12.42 -15.49 -9.22
C LEU A 150 -11.92 -16.22 -7.95
N ALA A 151 -12.39 -17.43 -7.70
CA ALA A 151 -12.02 -18.19 -6.50
C ALA A 151 -10.66 -18.86 -6.57
N GLY A 152 -10.18 -19.20 -7.77
CA GLY A 152 -8.95 -19.95 -7.99
C GLY A 152 -7.72 -19.09 -7.81
N CYS A 153 -6.74 -19.60 -7.04
CA CYS A 153 -5.41 -18.99 -6.92
C CYS A 153 -4.36 -19.99 -7.42
N GLY A 154 -3.24 -19.47 -7.94
CA GLY A 154 -2.08 -20.23 -8.38
C GLY A 154 -0.82 -19.83 -7.62
N LEU A 155 0.29 -20.50 -7.89
CA LEU A 155 1.62 -20.05 -7.53
C LEU A 155 2.27 -19.45 -8.78
N ARG A 156 2.81 -18.25 -8.66
CA ARG A 156 3.64 -17.62 -9.66
C ARG A 156 5.07 -17.59 -9.15
N ALA A 157 6.02 -18.13 -9.95
CA ALA A 157 7.43 -17.94 -9.67
C ALA A 157 7.77 -16.45 -9.82
N ASP A 158 8.69 -15.96 -9.02
CA ASP A 158 9.26 -14.63 -9.23
C ASP A 158 10.25 -14.73 -10.41
N ASP A 159 9.73 -14.63 -11.63
CA ASP A 159 10.52 -14.69 -12.84
C ASP A 159 11.30 -13.38 -12.97
N GLN A 160 12.59 -13.42 -12.65
CA GLN A 160 13.56 -12.35 -12.86
C GLN A 160 13.85 -12.05 -14.34
N ASN A 161 13.09 -12.61 -15.27
CA ASN A 161 13.33 -12.48 -16.70
C ASN A 161 12.07 -11.98 -17.44
N GLY A 162 11.86 -10.69 -17.40
CA GLY A 162 11.29 -9.96 -18.53
C GLY A 162 12.39 -9.83 -19.59
N ASP A 163 12.71 -10.93 -20.28
CA ASP A 163 13.71 -10.95 -21.34
C ASP A 163 13.01 -10.69 -22.68
N ASP A 164 13.17 -9.47 -23.14
CA ASP A 164 13.13 -9.17 -24.58
C ASP A 164 14.58 -9.06 -25.05
N GLY A 165 14.96 -9.98 -25.89
CA GLY A 165 16.25 -10.38 -26.35
C GLY A 165 17.32 -9.32 -26.62
N GLY A 166 18.55 -9.66 -26.25
CA GLY A 166 19.74 -8.97 -26.69
C GLY A 166 21.01 -9.54 -26.07
N ASP A 167 21.71 -10.36 -26.80
CA ASP A 167 23.01 -10.95 -26.51
C ASP A 167 24.05 -9.95 -25.93
N GLY A 168 24.78 -10.37 -24.87
CA GLY A 168 25.98 -9.66 -24.45
C GLY A 168 26.61 -10.22 -23.18
N ALA A 169 27.61 -11.06 -23.36
CA ALA A 169 28.42 -11.68 -22.32
C ALA A 169 29.24 -10.68 -21.47
N GLY A 170 29.42 -11.00 -20.18
CA GLY A 170 30.67 -10.66 -19.50
C GLY A 170 30.61 -10.16 -18.08
N GLY A 171 31.11 -10.94 -17.15
CA GLY A 171 31.94 -10.45 -16.07
C GLY A 171 31.31 -10.31 -14.68
N GLY A 172 31.55 -11.29 -13.83
CA GLY A 172 31.25 -11.27 -12.41
C GLY A 172 32.05 -10.26 -11.61
N ALA A 173 31.48 -9.79 -10.54
CA ALA A 173 32.20 -9.31 -9.37
C ALA A 173 31.41 -9.69 -8.14
N GLY A 174 32.04 -10.48 -7.24
CA GLY A 174 31.49 -10.90 -5.97
C GLY A 174 31.28 -9.70 -5.03
N GLY A 175 30.11 -9.62 -4.46
CA GLY A 175 29.82 -8.77 -3.32
C GLY A 175 29.58 -9.66 -2.10
N THR A 176 30.32 -9.40 -1.05
CA THR A 176 30.27 -10.08 0.25
C THR A 176 28.89 -9.91 0.87
N ASP A 177 28.28 -11.04 1.12
CA ASP A 177 27.03 -11.19 1.83
C ASP A 177 27.31 -11.19 3.35
N ASP A 178 27.12 -10.07 4.03
CA ASP A 178 27.14 -9.96 5.49
C ASP A 178 25.90 -9.17 5.94
N GLY A 179 24.76 -9.81 5.97
CA GLY A 179 23.54 -9.29 6.56
C GLY A 179 22.52 -10.41 6.70
N GLN A 180 22.43 -11.00 7.90
CA GLN A 180 21.35 -11.91 8.28
C GLN A 180 20.02 -11.14 8.35
N GLY A 181 19.51 -10.67 7.19
CA GLY A 181 18.14 -10.25 7.01
C GLY A 181 17.24 -11.46 6.89
N ARG A 182 16.03 -11.39 7.42
CA ARG A 182 15.00 -12.42 7.24
C ARG A 182 14.90 -12.82 5.78
N VAL A 183 15.24 -14.06 5.48
CA VAL A 183 15.35 -14.59 4.13
C VAL A 183 13.97 -14.59 3.47
N GLY A 184 13.79 -13.84 2.39
CA GLY A 184 12.88 -14.23 1.34
C GLY A 184 11.58 -13.44 1.14
N ASN A 185 11.49 -12.15 1.55
CA ASN A 185 10.27 -11.38 1.34
C ASN A 185 10.47 -10.12 0.45
N GLY A 186 11.55 -10.08 -0.35
CA GLY A 186 11.90 -8.91 -1.18
C GLY A 186 12.26 -7.66 -0.35
N PRO A 187 12.63 -6.51 -0.94
CA PRO A 187 12.98 -6.39 -2.35
C PRO A 187 14.33 -7.03 -2.65
N GLU A 188 14.58 -7.30 -3.93
CA GLU A 188 15.83 -7.86 -4.40
C GLU A 188 16.73 -6.77 -5.00
N ALA A 189 18.02 -7.07 -5.20
CA ALA A 189 18.95 -6.12 -5.83
C ALA A 189 18.49 -5.68 -7.23
N ALA A 190 17.79 -6.57 -7.95
CA ALA A 190 17.20 -6.29 -9.25
C ALA A 190 16.05 -5.27 -9.22
N ASP A 191 15.43 -5.05 -8.05
CA ASP A 191 14.38 -4.03 -7.90
C ASP A 191 14.93 -2.60 -7.82
N PHE A 192 16.26 -2.42 -7.84
CA PHE A 192 16.93 -1.13 -7.74
C PHE A 192 17.66 -0.76 -9.02
N VAL A 193 17.66 0.54 -9.36
CA VAL A 193 18.37 1.06 -10.51
C VAL A 193 18.99 2.44 -10.24
N ASP A 194 20.21 2.70 -10.75
CA ASP A 194 20.84 4.02 -10.64
C ASP A 194 20.02 5.05 -11.42
N ILE A 195 19.52 6.08 -10.73
CA ILE A 195 18.68 7.13 -11.33
C ILE A 195 19.38 7.85 -12.49
N ARG A 196 20.71 7.89 -12.50
CA ARG A 196 21.51 8.54 -13.57
C ARG A 196 21.39 7.77 -14.89
N SER A 197 21.10 6.47 -14.87
CA SER A 197 20.89 5.64 -16.05
C SER A 197 19.51 5.82 -16.69
N VAL A 198 18.54 6.36 -15.93
CA VAL A 198 17.15 6.54 -16.36
C VAL A 198 17.05 7.74 -17.30
N ARG A 199 16.30 7.61 -18.38
CA ARG A 199 16.07 8.71 -19.33
C ARG A 199 15.10 9.74 -18.73
N PRO A 200 15.36 11.06 -18.93
CA PRO A 200 14.41 12.08 -18.52
C PRO A 200 13.06 11.93 -19.24
N ASP A 201 11.97 11.96 -18.47
CA ASP A 201 10.62 12.07 -18.98
C ASP A 201 10.31 13.52 -19.34
N ARG A 202 9.94 13.78 -20.57
CA ARG A 202 9.64 15.11 -21.10
C ARG A 202 8.19 15.27 -21.53
N ASP A 203 7.37 14.23 -21.42
CA ASP A 203 6.00 14.23 -21.94
C ASP A 203 5.02 14.81 -20.92
N ARG A 204 4.84 16.14 -20.99
CA ARG A 204 3.78 16.84 -20.27
C ARG A 204 2.84 17.53 -21.26
N PRO A 205 1.51 17.42 -21.07
CA PRO A 205 0.58 18.11 -21.94
C PRO A 205 0.79 19.62 -21.87
N ARG A 206 0.83 20.27 -23.05
CA ARG A 206 1.02 21.72 -23.13
C ARG A 206 -0.23 22.47 -22.68
N ASN A 207 -0.05 23.52 -21.89
CA ASN A 207 -1.13 24.40 -21.48
C ASN A 207 -1.80 25.06 -22.70
N ARG A 208 -3.11 24.87 -22.86
CA ARG A 208 -3.93 25.50 -23.91
C ARG A 208 -4.49 26.86 -23.43
N ARG A 209 -5.08 27.62 -24.37
CA ARG A 209 -5.86 28.80 -24.02
C ARG A 209 -7.04 28.39 -23.14
N GLY A 210 -7.21 29.01 -21.98
CA GLY A 210 -8.23 28.67 -21.00
C GLY A 210 -7.80 27.68 -19.92
N ALA A 211 -6.57 27.15 -19.97
CA ALA A 211 -6.00 26.32 -18.91
C ALA A 211 -6.09 27.00 -17.52
N SER A 212 -6.25 26.19 -16.48
CA SER A 212 -6.10 26.62 -15.10
C SER A 212 -4.66 26.37 -14.64
N ARG A 213 -3.87 27.46 -14.55
CA ARG A 213 -2.41 27.38 -14.32
C ARG A 213 -2.00 27.66 -12.88
N GLY A 214 -2.96 27.94 -12.01
CA GLY A 214 -2.69 28.21 -10.61
C GLY A 214 -2.44 26.93 -9.83
N THR A 215 -1.95 27.10 -8.62
CA THR A 215 -1.70 26.00 -7.67
C THR A 215 -2.13 26.42 -6.27
N PHE A 216 -2.58 25.45 -5.50
CA PHE A 216 -2.81 25.60 -4.07
C PHE A 216 -1.96 24.57 -3.34
N THR A 217 -1.22 24.99 -2.32
CA THR A 217 -0.40 24.09 -1.49
C THR A 217 -0.96 24.11 -0.08
N THR A 218 -1.21 22.94 0.49
CA THR A 218 -1.53 22.78 1.91
C THR A 218 -0.31 22.20 2.63
N ASP A 219 -0.16 22.59 3.89
CA ASP A 219 0.93 22.14 4.76
C ASP A 219 0.29 21.38 5.93
N CYS A 220 0.47 20.06 5.93
CA CYS A 220 -0.12 19.16 6.93
C CYS A 220 0.94 18.41 7.75
N GLY A 221 2.21 18.89 7.73
CA GLY A 221 3.29 18.21 8.39
C GLY A 221 3.82 17.03 7.57
N ARG A 222 4.52 16.13 8.24
CA ARG A 222 5.17 14.94 7.66
C ARG A 222 5.07 13.72 8.57
N ASN A 223 4.03 13.67 9.39
CA ASN A 223 3.77 12.66 10.41
C ASN A 223 4.75 12.69 11.60
N GLU A 224 5.14 13.89 12.06
CA GLU A 224 6.00 14.05 13.23
C GLU A 224 5.38 13.51 14.54
N ASN A 225 4.06 13.35 14.57
CA ASN A 225 3.32 12.81 15.70
C ASN A 225 3.21 11.28 15.67
N GLY A 226 3.76 10.60 14.66
CA GLY A 226 3.84 9.15 14.58
C GLY A 226 2.47 8.47 14.46
N MET A 227 1.56 9.04 13.68
CA MET A 227 0.28 8.39 13.41
C MET A 227 0.46 7.32 12.33
N PHE A 228 0.52 6.07 12.77
CA PHE A 228 0.61 4.90 11.92
C PHE A 228 -0.53 3.94 12.23
N ASN A 229 -1.15 3.34 11.23
CA ASN A 229 -2.03 2.19 11.39
C ASN A 229 -2.09 1.36 10.08
N PRO A 230 -2.46 0.07 10.16
CA PRO A 230 -2.56 -0.82 9.00
C PRO A 230 -3.98 -0.84 8.40
N ASP A 231 -4.76 0.19 8.64
CA ASP A 231 -6.13 0.29 8.15
C ASP A 231 -6.19 0.97 6.78
N ASN A 232 -7.28 0.74 6.05
CA ASN A 232 -7.59 1.50 4.86
C ASN A 232 -9.09 1.88 4.87
N VAL A 233 -9.38 3.12 5.26
CA VAL A 233 -10.75 3.65 5.37
C VAL A 233 -11.47 3.74 4.02
N ILE A 234 -10.75 3.64 2.90
CA ILE A 234 -11.31 3.62 1.56
C ILE A 234 -11.56 2.19 1.10
N ALA A 235 -10.51 1.37 1.02
CA ALA A 235 -10.57 0.04 0.40
C ALA A 235 -11.15 -1.04 1.34
N ALA A 236 -11.07 -0.86 2.67
CA ALA A 236 -11.52 -1.84 3.65
C ALA A 236 -12.23 -1.18 4.84
N PRO A 237 -13.28 -0.36 4.62
CA PRO A 237 -13.98 0.31 5.70
C PRO A 237 -14.60 -0.67 6.70
N GLY A 238 -14.38 -0.43 8.00
CA GLY A 238 -14.86 -1.27 9.08
C GLY A 238 -14.06 -2.56 9.32
N VAL A 239 -12.85 -2.65 8.76
CA VAL A 239 -11.97 -3.82 8.91
C VAL A 239 -10.60 -3.37 9.42
N SER A 240 -10.27 -3.70 10.67
CA SER A 240 -8.93 -3.49 11.22
C SER A 240 -7.89 -4.31 10.45
N ASN A 241 -6.71 -3.74 10.24
CA ASN A 241 -5.64 -4.33 9.45
C ASN A 241 -6.08 -4.66 8.01
N GLY A 242 -6.98 -3.87 7.44
CA GLY A 242 -7.52 -4.12 6.10
C GLY A 242 -6.50 -3.91 4.99
N ALA A 243 -5.40 -3.20 5.26
CA ALA A 243 -4.32 -2.98 4.32
C ALA A 243 -3.19 -4.03 4.41
N HIS A 244 -3.07 -4.75 5.53
CA HIS A 244 -1.95 -5.68 5.79
C HIS A 244 -0.55 -5.05 5.65
N HIS A 245 -0.46 -3.74 5.72
CA HIS A 245 0.77 -2.94 5.74
C HIS A 245 0.51 -1.61 6.45
N MET A 246 1.55 -1.04 7.04
CA MET A 246 1.45 0.24 7.73
C MET A 246 1.32 1.40 6.75
N HIS A 247 0.49 2.38 7.12
CA HIS A 247 0.41 3.67 6.44
C HIS A 247 0.92 4.81 7.31
N ASP A 248 1.60 5.77 6.66
CA ASP A 248 1.86 7.13 7.14
C ASP A 248 0.62 8.00 6.92
N TYR A 249 0.21 8.78 7.92
CA TYR A 249 -0.92 9.70 7.84
C TYR A 249 -0.52 11.14 8.12
N VAL A 250 -1.01 12.06 7.29
CA VAL A 250 -1.00 13.50 7.59
C VAL A 250 -2.38 14.10 7.32
N GLY A 251 -2.70 15.18 8.00
CA GLY A 251 -4.00 15.82 7.95
C GLY A 251 -4.92 15.28 9.05
N ASN A 252 -5.99 14.61 8.70
CA ASN A 252 -7.03 14.14 9.63
C ASN A 252 -6.49 13.18 10.69
N GLN A 253 -6.80 13.43 11.96
CA GLN A 253 -6.33 12.66 13.09
C GLN A 253 -7.34 11.60 13.58
N ALA A 254 -8.52 11.53 12.95
CA ALA A 254 -9.54 10.52 13.25
C ALA A 254 -9.59 9.39 12.21
N THR A 255 -8.54 9.24 11.40
CA THR A 255 -8.53 8.25 10.32
C THR A 255 -8.12 6.87 10.85
N ASP A 256 -9.06 5.95 10.88
CA ASP A 256 -8.90 4.52 11.14
C ASP A 256 -9.91 3.72 10.30
N ALA A 257 -9.93 2.39 10.46
CA ALA A 257 -10.84 1.50 9.73
C ALA A 257 -12.32 1.83 9.92
N PHE A 258 -12.69 2.43 11.05
CA PHE A 258 -14.09 2.66 11.45
C PHE A 258 -14.56 4.09 11.23
N ALA A 259 -13.66 4.98 10.81
CA ALA A 259 -13.96 6.38 10.61
C ALA A 259 -14.97 6.59 9.47
N GLY A 260 -16.16 7.09 9.82
CA GLY A 260 -17.16 7.54 8.87
C GLY A 260 -16.97 8.99 8.44
N ASP A 261 -17.84 9.47 7.56
CA ASP A 261 -17.79 10.85 7.06
C ASP A 261 -17.93 11.88 8.19
N ASP A 262 -18.77 11.59 9.21
CA ASP A 262 -18.97 12.48 10.37
C ASP A 262 -17.74 12.50 11.29
N ASP A 263 -17.05 11.37 11.48
CA ASP A 263 -15.82 11.28 12.26
C ASP A 263 -14.70 12.07 11.57
N LEU A 264 -14.52 11.89 10.26
CA LEU A 264 -13.56 12.66 9.47
C LEU A 264 -13.89 14.16 9.47
N ALA A 265 -15.18 14.52 9.38
CA ALA A 265 -15.62 15.93 9.43
C ALA A 265 -15.39 16.60 10.79
N GLY A 266 -15.53 15.81 11.87
CA GLY A 266 -15.33 16.25 13.25
C GLY A 266 -13.89 16.18 13.72
N GLY A 267 -13.05 15.39 13.04
CA GLY A 267 -11.68 15.12 13.44
C GLY A 267 -10.78 16.37 13.49
N GLU A 268 -9.78 16.34 14.35
CA GLU A 268 -8.70 17.33 14.32
C GLU A 268 -7.81 17.11 13.09
N THR A 269 -6.97 18.10 12.77
CA THR A 269 -6.06 18.01 11.62
C THR A 269 -4.69 18.58 11.95
N THR A 270 -3.65 17.93 11.44
CA THR A 270 -2.27 18.46 11.46
C THR A 270 -2.07 19.56 10.42
N CYS A 271 -3.01 19.77 9.50
CA CYS A 271 -2.88 20.79 8.48
C CYS A 271 -2.88 22.20 9.10
N ARG A 272 -1.94 23.03 8.70
CA ARG A 272 -1.83 24.41 9.16
C ARG A 272 -3.11 25.22 8.89
N ASN A 273 -3.79 24.94 7.79
CA ASN A 273 -5.12 25.48 7.51
C ASN A 273 -6.18 24.54 8.07
N GLN A 274 -6.81 24.92 9.18
CA GLN A 274 -7.79 24.11 9.89
C GLN A 274 -9.11 23.84 9.12
N GLY A 275 -9.32 24.50 7.98
CA GLY A 275 -10.39 24.17 7.03
C GLY A 275 -10.06 22.96 6.14
N ASP A 276 -8.81 22.47 6.20
CA ASP A 276 -8.37 21.24 5.55
C ASP A 276 -8.29 20.12 6.61
N ARG A 277 -9.33 19.30 6.65
CA ARG A 277 -9.41 18.11 7.48
C ARG A 277 -9.32 16.83 6.64
N SER A 278 -8.77 16.96 5.44
CA SER A 278 -8.57 15.81 4.57
C SER A 278 -7.57 14.84 5.18
N THR A 279 -7.73 13.57 4.87
CA THR A 279 -6.72 12.57 5.17
C THR A 279 -5.89 12.29 3.93
N TYR A 280 -4.58 12.25 4.11
CA TYR A 280 -3.57 11.94 3.10
C TYR A 280 -2.71 10.83 3.69
N TYR A 281 -2.66 9.67 3.04
CA TYR A 281 -1.88 8.56 3.56
C TYR A 281 -1.26 7.72 2.43
N TRP A 282 -0.23 6.99 2.79
CA TRP A 282 0.56 6.16 1.88
C TRP A 282 1.27 5.08 2.68
N PRO A 283 1.67 3.93 2.07
CA PRO A 283 2.46 2.91 2.76
C PRO A 283 3.75 3.49 3.31
N VAL A 284 4.14 3.13 4.52
CA VAL A 284 5.41 3.56 5.10
C VAL A 284 6.59 3.06 4.27
N LEU A 285 7.71 3.76 4.36
CA LEU A 285 9.02 3.30 3.88
C LEU A 285 9.81 2.77 5.06
N ARG A 286 10.41 1.59 4.93
CA ARG A 286 11.28 1.01 5.97
C ARG A 286 12.72 0.88 5.51
N LEU A 287 13.66 1.04 6.47
CA LEU A 287 15.02 0.54 6.30
C LEU A 287 15.05 -0.94 6.66
N GLN A 288 15.63 -1.75 5.76
CA GLN A 288 15.73 -3.21 5.90
C GLN A 288 17.17 -3.63 6.24
N ASN A 289 17.75 -2.98 7.22
CA ASN A 289 19.15 -3.15 7.62
C ASN A 289 19.37 -4.12 8.80
N GLY A 290 18.35 -4.96 9.09
CA GLY A 290 18.40 -5.94 10.19
C GLY A 290 18.29 -5.33 11.58
N GLN A 291 17.81 -4.09 11.71
CA GLN A 291 17.51 -3.48 13.01
C GLN A 291 16.24 -4.08 13.63
N ASP A 292 16.18 -4.06 14.96
CA ASP A 292 14.95 -4.40 15.67
C ASP A 292 13.91 -3.29 15.44
N GLU A 293 12.70 -3.70 15.08
CA GLU A 293 11.55 -2.83 14.92
C GLU A 293 10.55 -3.01 16.07
N ASP A 294 9.88 -1.93 16.45
CA ASP A 294 8.91 -1.93 17.54
C ASP A 294 7.60 -2.67 17.17
N ASP A 295 7.34 -2.91 15.89
CA ASP A 295 6.10 -3.50 15.39
C ASP A 295 6.26 -4.92 14.79
N VAL A 296 7.31 -5.62 15.17
CA VAL A 296 7.62 -6.98 14.68
C VAL A 296 6.48 -7.99 14.90
N ASP A 297 5.71 -7.81 15.96
CA ASP A 297 4.57 -8.65 16.32
C ASP A 297 3.21 -7.95 16.07
N ALA A 298 3.22 -6.79 15.41
CA ALA A 298 2.00 -6.03 15.14
C ALA A 298 1.39 -6.37 13.77
N ASP A 299 0.09 -6.15 13.67
CA ASP A 299 -0.65 -6.16 12.41
C ASP A 299 -0.14 -5.02 11.52
N GLY A 300 0.01 -5.27 10.22
CA GLY A 300 0.63 -4.33 9.27
C GLY A 300 2.15 -4.27 9.34
N GLY A 301 2.76 -4.77 10.42
CA GLY A 301 4.19 -4.89 10.61
C GLY A 301 4.71 -6.30 10.36
N GLY A 302 5.55 -6.82 11.26
CA GLY A 302 6.20 -8.12 11.08
C GLY A 302 5.25 -9.31 10.94
N ARG A 303 4.04 -9.24 11.48
CA ARG A 303 3.00 -10.27 11.25
C ARG A 303 2.62 -10.40 9.79
N ASP A 304 2.59 -9.30 9.06
CA ASP A 304 2.25 -9.25 7.64
C ASP A 304 3.50 -9.27 6.75
N GLY A 305 4.68 -9.53 7.34
CA GLY A 305 5.94 -9.65 6.62
C GLY A 305 6.65 -8.32 6.35
N ASN A 306 6.12 -7.22 6.87
CA ASN A 306 6.74 -5.89 6.77
C ASN A 306 7.75 -5.73 7.91
N ALA A 307 9.03 -5.75 7.58
CA ALA A 307 10.14 -5.72 8.53
C ALA A 307 11.04 -4.50 8.31
N GLY A 308 11.67 -4.03 9.38
CA GLY A 308 12.60 -2.91 9.37
C GLY A 308 12.05 -1.64 10.00
N GLU A 309 12.91 -0.66 10.20
CA GLU A 309 12.60 0.60 10.86
C GLU A 309 11.80 1.53 9.95
N ILE A 310 10.61 1.97 10.41
CA ILE A 310 9.78 2.96 9.70
C ILE A 310 10.53 4.29 9.60
N GLN A 311 10.59 4.84 8.39
CA GLN A 311 11.25 6.11 8.11
C GLN A 311 10.24 7.25 8.03
N THR A 312 10.36 8.23 8.92
CA THR A 312 9.60 9.48 8.80
C THR A 312 10.12 10.30 7.62
N PRO A 313 9.24 10.77 6.72
CA PRO A 313 9.66 11.63 5.62
C PRO A 313 10.44 12.86 6.09
N SER A 314 11.48 13.23 5.36
CA SER A 314 12.20 14.51 5.60
C SER A 314 11.41 15.71 5.05
N GLN A 315 10.55 15.49 4.06
CA GLN A 315 9.65 16.51 3.49
C GLN A 315 8.42 15.87 2.88
N VAL A 316 7.25 16.48 3.12
CA VAL A 316 5.98 16.17 2.44
C VAL A 316 5.48 17.46 1.77
N THR A 317 5.08 17.38 0.52
CA THR A 317 4.47 18.48 -0.23
C THR A 317 3.15 18.05 -0.83
N LEU A 318 2.07 18.69 -0.41
CA LEU A 318 0.71 18.44 -0.89
C LEU A 318 0.28 19.63 -1.74
N ARG A 319 0.20 19.44 -3.05
CA ARG A 319 -0.07 20.51 -4.00
C ARG A 319 -1.23 20.17 -4.93
N PHE A 320 -2.22 21.01 -4.98
CA PHE A 320 -3.32 20.93 -5.93
C PHE A 320 -3.01 21.77 -7.17
N VAL A 321 -3.10 21.16 -8.35
CA VAL A 321 -2.81 21.78 -9.63
C VAL A 321 -4.06 21.78 -10.51
N GLY A 322 -4.08 22.64 -11.54
CA GLY A 322 -5.18 22.76 -12.45
C GLY A 322 -5.08 21.89 -13.70
N SER A 323 -6.06 22.04 -14.59
CA SER A 323 -6.12 21.35 -15.86
C SER A 323 -5.35 22.11 -16.95
N PRO A 324 -4.56 21.43 -17.81
CA PRO A 324 -3.85 22.07 -18.90
C PRO A 324 -4.77 22.54 -20.05
N VAL A 325 -6.05 22.17 -20.05
CA VAL A 325 -6.96 22.44 -21.15
C VAL A 325 -8.18 23.29 -20.78
N GLY A 326 -8.51 23.43 -19.47
CA GLY A 326 -9.72 24.13 -19.05
C GLY A 326 -9.70 24.57 -17.59
N LYS A 327 -10.87 24.91 -17.09
CA LYS A 327 -11.09 25.26 -15.69
C LYS A 327 -11.43 24.01 -14.90
N VAL A 328 -11.03 23.99 -13.62
CA VAL A 328 -11.40 22.94 -12.67
C VAL A 328 -12.67 23.34 -11.90
N THR A 329 -13.45 22.34 -11.50
CA THR A 329 -14.60 22.46 -10.59
C THR A 329 -14.22 22.01 -9.18
N ALA A 330 -15.03 22.36 -8.18
CA ALA A 330 -14.79 21.91 -6.81
C ALA A 330 -14.90 20.38 -6.71
N MET A 331 -14.01 19.80 -5.95
CA MET A 331 -14.17 18.40 -5.50
C MET A 331 -15.31 18.34 -4.47
N PRO A 332 -16.18 17.33 -4.52
CA PRO A 332 -17.17 17.14 -3.47
C PRO A 332 -16.47 16.79 -2.16
N ARG A 333 -17.06 17.17 -1.05
CA ARG A 333 -16.61 16.71 0.27
C ARG A 333 -16.75 15.19 0.33
N PHE A 334 -15.81 14.53 0.96
CA PHE A 334 -15.69 13.07 1.07
C PHE A 334 -15.39 12.34 -0.24
N LEU A 335 -14.93 13.04 -1.27
CA LEU A 335 -14.36 12.38 -2.44
C LEU A 335 -13.15 11.54 -2.01
N ARG A 336 -13.21 10.25 -2.26
CA ARG A 336 -12.17 9.26 -1.97
C ARG A 336 -11.41 8.93 -3.25
N ILE A 337 -10.10 8.93 -3.20
CA ILE A 337 -9.27 8.61 -4.36
C ILE A 337 -8.08 7.74 -3.93
N ILE A 338 -7.93 6.59 -4.56
CA ILE A 338 -6.73 5.76 -4.49
C ILE A 338 -5.96 5.93 -5.79
N THR A 339 -4.68 6.28 -5.73
CA THR A 339 -3.77 6.29 -6.88
C THR A 339 -2.66 5.26 -6.68
N GLY A 340 -2.33 4.51 -7.72
CA GLY A 340 -1.48 3.33 -7.61
C GLY A 340 -2.30 2.06 -7.36
N ASP A 341 -1.62 0.93 -7.22
CA ASP A 341 -2.25 -0.36 -6.96
C ASP A 341 -1.39 -1.18 -5.99
N ALA A 342 -1.89 -1.32 -4.75
CA ALA A 342 -1.23 -2.10 -3.71
C ALA A 342 -0.96 -3.57 -4.10
N LYS A 343 -1.63 -4.05 -5.16
CA LYS A 343 -1.54 -5.43 -5.67
C LYS A 343 -1.01 -5.52 -7.10
N SER A 344 -0.30 -4.49 -7.57
CA SER A 344 0.16 -4.41 -8.96
C SER A 344 1.07 -5.58 -9.37
N PHE A 345 1.83 -6.14 -8.44
CA PHE A 345 2.70 -7.28 -8.73
C PHE A 345 1.90 -8.54 -9.09
N THR A 346 0.73 -8.76 -8.50
CA THR A 346 -0.15 -9.89 -8.81
C THR A 346 -1.20 -9.54 -9.87
N ASN A 347 -1.72 -8.31 -9.89
CA ASN A 347 -2.81 -7.87 -10.78
C ASN A 347 -2.32 -7.32 -12.13
N GLY A 348 -1.02 -7.01 -12.24
CA GLY A 348 -0.46 -6.28 -13.38
C GLY A 348 -0.59 -4.76 -13.23
N ASP A 349 -0.01 -4.03 -14.20
CA ASP A 349 0.28 -2.60 -14.10
C ASP A 349 -0.87 -1.66 -14.48
N ALA A 350 -2.07 -2.21 -14.79
CA ALA A 350 -3.18 -1.41 -15.32
C ALA A 350 -3.57 -0.20 -14.43
N ASN A 351 -3.44 -0.33 -13.11
CA ASN A 351 -3.71 0.72 -12.14
C ASN A 351 -2.45 1.19 -11.39
N ALA A 352 -1.29 0.58 -11.65
CA ALA A 352 -0.03 1.01 -11.03
C ALA A 352 0.27 2.47 -11.42
N ASN A 353 0.67 3.27 -10.44
CA ASN A 353 1.02 4.68 -10.63
C ASN A 353 2.17 5.09 -9.73
N ALA A 354 3.04 4.14 -9.40
CA ALA A 354 4.25 4.42 -8.65
C ALA A 354 5.16 5.38 -9.42
N SER A 355 5.81 6.27 -8.70
CA SER A 355 6.65 7.29 -9.31
C SER A 355 7.81 7.58 -8.37
N TRP A 356 8.91 6.85 -8.56
CA TRP A 356 10.13 6.91 -7.78
C TRP A 356 11.20 7.72 -8.49
N SER A 357 11.94 8.51 -7.74
CA SER A 357 13.01 9.34 -8.25
C SER A 357 14.01 9.72 -7.14
N CYS A 358 14.92 10.65 -7.45
CA CYS A 358 15.83 11.28 -6.50
C CYS A 358 15.71 12.80 -6.55
N THR A 359 16.02 13.48 -5.45
CA THR A 359 16.10 14.95 -5.45
C THR A 359 17.12 15.42 -6.46
N GLY A 360 16.69 16.38 -7.32
CA GLY A 360 17.50 16.87 -8.44
C GLY A 360 17.40 16.04 -9.73
N PHE A 361 16.67 14.93 -9.70
CA PHE A 361 16.43 14.04 -10.84
C PHE A 361 14.95 13.78 -11.08
N GLU A 362 14.05 14.65 -10.59
CA GLU A 362 12.61 14.47 -10.67
C GLU A 362 12.04 14.53 -12.11
N ASP A 363 12.89 14.82 -13.10
CA ASP A 363 12.58 14.62 -14.51
C ASP A 363 12.79 13.17 -14.98
N ARG A 364 13.23 12.27 -14.11
CA ARG A 364 13.46 10.85 -14.35
C ARG A 364 12.61 10.07 -13.37
N GLN A 365 11.66 9.32 -13.87
CA GLN A 365 10.68 8.62 -13.06
C GLN A 365 10.77 7.11 -13.29
N LEU A 366 10.62 6.35 -12.21
CA LEU A 366 10.63 4.90 -12.19
C LEU A 366 9.27 4.42 -11.70
N ALA A 367 8.62 3.55 -12.46
CA ALA A 367 7.32 2.98 -12.09
C ALA A 367 7.45 1.62 -11.38
N ASP A 368 8.48 0.85 -11.72
CA ASP A 368 8.66 -0.54 -11.33
C ASP A 368 10.01 -0.83 -10.64
N LYS A 369 10.81 0.20 -10.38
CA LYS A 369 12.11 0.10 -9.70
C LYS A 369 12.26 1.15 -8.62
N TYR A 370 12.98 0.80 -7.56
CA TYR A 370 13.49 1.76 -6.58
C TYR A 370 14.71 2.50 -7.14
N PRO A 371 14.88 3.80 -6.84
CA PRO A 371 16.05 4.54 -7.28
C PRO A 371 17.26 4.28 -6.37
N ILE A 372 18.42 4.07 -6.96
CA ILE A 372 19.70 4.30 -6.28
C ILE A 372 20.05 5.76 -6.51
N CYS A 373 19.98 6.56 -5.44
CA CYS A 373 20.26 7.99 -5.50
C CYS A 373 21.77 8.25 -5.35
N PRO A 374 22.34 9.18 -6.13
CA PRO A 374 23.74 9.59 -5.95
C PRO A 374 23.93 10.31 -4.62
N GLU A 375 25.16 10.36 -4.13
CA GLU A 375 25.54 11.09 -2.92
C GLU A 375 24.98 12.52 -2.90
N GLY A 376 24.40 12.92 -1.77
CA GLY A 376 23.75 14.22 -1.59
C GLY A 376 22.32 14.32 -2.14
N SER A 377 21.83 13.30 -2.85
CA SER A 377 20.44 13.20 -3.28
C SER A 377 19.65 12.28 -2.36
N LYS A 378 18.34 12.56 -2.22
CA LYS A 378 17.41 11.82 -1.37
C LYS A 378 16.36 11.11 -2.20
N VAL A 379 15.82 10.01 -1.69
CA VAL A 379 14.73 9.28 -2.36
C VAL A 379 13.46 10.13 -2.40
N VAL A 380 12.83 10.18 -3.56
CA VAL A 380 11.57 10.90 -3.80
C VAL A 380 10.50 9.92 -4.27
N ARG A 381 9.36 9.94 -3.58
CA ARG A 381 8.10 9.31 -4.04
C ARG A 381 7.16 10.41 -4.49
N SER A 382 6.47 10.23 -5.60
CA SER A 382 5.49 11.19 -6.10
C SER A 382 4.22 10.49 -6.53
N PHE A 383 3.07 11.04 -6.12
CA PHE A 383 1.75 10.55 -6.52
C PHE A 383 1.00 11.65 -7.24
N ALA A 384 0.62 11.42 -8.48
CA ALA A 384 -0.31 12.26 -9.23
C ALA A 384 -1.67 11.57 -9.19
N PHE A 385 -2.61 12.13 -8.43
CA PHE A 385 -3.95 11.56 -8.28
C PHE A 385 -4.81 11.80 -9.53
N GLN A 386 -5.89 11.05 -9.69
CA GLN A 386 -6.86 11.26 -10.73
C GLN A 386 -7.43 12.69 -10.64
N SER A 387 -7.60 13.34 -11.77
CA SER A 387 -8.02 14.74 -11.88
C SER A 387 -9.35 14.93 -12.59
N CYS A 388 -10.03 13.84 -12.90
CA CYS A 388 -11.33 13.82 -13.55
C CYS A 388 -12.31 13.06 -12.66
N TRP A 389 -13.44 13.69 -12.36
CA TRP A 389 -14.50 13.15 -11.48
C TRP A 389 -15.79 12.99 -12.30
N ASP A 390 -16.57 11.90 -12.07
CA ASP A 390 -17.82 11.60 -12.76
C ASP A 390 -18.97 12.60 -12.53
N GLY A 391 -18.78 13.51 -11.55
CA GLY A 391 -19.73 14.56 -11.21
C GLY A 391 -20.91 14.10 -10.35
N ARG A 392 -20.88 12.89 -9.79
CA ARG A 392 -21.96 12.28 -9.03
C ARG A 392 -21.53 11.62 -7.73
N ASN A 393 -20.56 10.69 -7.81
CA ASN A 393 -20.22 9.79 -6.73
C ASN A 393 -18.98 10.27 -5.99
N THR A 394 -18.97 10.15 -4.67
CA THR A 394 -17.78 10.43 -3.83
C THR A 394 -16.88 9.20 -3.72
N ASP A 395 -17.41 8.03 -4.08
CA ASP A 395 -16.71 6.74 -4.12
C ASP A 395 -17.46 5.79 -5.08
N SER A 396 -16.83 4.68 -5.45
CA SER A 396 -17.43 3.60 -6.25
C SER A 396 -17.07 2.25 -5.64
N ALA A 397 -17.77 1.17 -6.05
CA ALA A 397 -17.57 -0.15 -5.48
C ALA A 397 -16.13 -0.68 -5.62
N ASN A 398 -15.44 -0.30 -6.67
CA ASN A 398 -14.02 -0.63 -6.87
C ASN A 398 -13.08 0.53 -6.52
N HIS A 399 -13.56 1.58 -5.86
CA HIS A 399 -12.84 2.77 -5.45
C HIS A 399 -12.08 3.49 -6.58
N ARG A 400 -12.45 3.24 -7.86
CA ARG A 400 -11.72 3.72 -9.03
C ARG A 400 -12.60 4.33 -10.12
N THR A 401 -13.81 3.79 -10.39
CA THR A 401 -14.60 4.17 -11.56
C THR A 401 -15.27 5.53 -11.47
N HIS A 402 -15.38 6.13 -10.29
CA HIS A 402 -15.92 7.48 -10.07
C HIS A 402 -14.89 8.59 -10.38
N VAL A 403 -13.60 8.24 -10.54
CA VAL A 403 -12.52 9.14 -10.90
C VAL A 403 -11.70 8.57 -12.06
N ALA A 404 -11.00 9.42 -12.80
CA ALA A 404 -10.15 9.01 -13.92
C ALA A 404 -8.95 9.94 -14.08
N PHE A 405 -7.87 9.44 -14.67
CA PHE A 405 -6.79 10.28 -15.18
C PHE A 405 -7.25 11.05 -16.43
N ALA A 406 -6.72 12.24 -16.61
CA ALA A 406 -6.86 12.95 -17.87
C ALA A 406 -6.14 12.17 -18.98
N ARG A 407 -6.72 12.20 -20.20
CA ARG A 407 -6.10 11.64 -21.41
C ARG A 407 -4.77 12.36 -21.72
N ALA A 408 -3.93 11.81 -22.58
CA ALA A 408 -2.65 12.39 -22.97
C ALA A 408 -2.77 13.83 -23.52
N ASP A 409 -3.92 14.22 -24.07
CA ASP A 409 -4.21 15.59 -24.51
C ASP A 409 -4.64 16.54 -23.38
N GLY A 410 -4.71 16.04 -22.15
CA GLY A 410 -5.08 16.76 -20.93
C GLY A 410 -6.59 16.90 -20.68
N ARG A 411 -7.45 16.28 -21.51
CA ARG A 411 -8.91 16.30 -21.32
C ARG A 411 -9.37 15.13 -20.47
N CYS A 412 -10.41 15.37 -19.70
CA CYS A 412 -11.13 14.29 -19.03
C CYS A 412 -11.86 13.38 -20.03
N PRO A 413 -12.06 12.10 -19.71
CA PRO A 413 -12.98 11.23 -20.42
C PRO A 413 -14.39 11.84 -20.51
N ASP A 414 -15.19 11.38 -21.48
CA ASP A 414 -16.54 11.85 -21.66
C ASP A 414 -17.41 11.53 -20.43
N GLY A 415 -18.21 12.48 -20.00
CA GLY A 415 -18.99 12.38 -18.76
C GLY A 415 -18.25 12.84 -17.49
N PHE A 416 -16.94 12.98 -17.53
CA PHE A 416 -16.14 13.42 -16.39
C PHE A 416 -15.84 14.93 -16.42
N ARG A 417 -15.64 15.50 -15.23
CA ARG A 417 -15.32 16.92 -15.03
C ARG A 417 -13.94 17.07 -14.42
N ALA A 418 -13.17 18.06 -14.88
CA ALA A 418 -11.86 18.34 -14.29
C ALA A 418 -12.02 18.92 -12.88
N VAL A 419 -11.30 18.34 -11.92
CA VAL A 419 -11.16 18.80 -10.53
C VAL A 419 -9.71 19.17 -10.25
N PRO A 420 -9.38 19.89 -9.15
CA PRO A 420 -8.00 20.09 -8.73
C PRO A 420 -7.28 18.73 -8.57
N GLN A 421 -6.16 18.55 -9.25
CA GLN A 421 -5.34 17.35 -9.12
C GLN A 421 -4.43 17.46 -7.91
N LEU A 422 -4.55 16.56 -6.95
CA LEU A 422 -3.55 16.40 -5.90
C LEU A 422 -2.27 15.81 -6.49
N VAL A 423 -1.16 16.45 -6.18
CA VAL A 423 0.19 15.94 -6.41
C VAL A 423 0.90 15.90 -5.06
N GLN A 424 1.16 14.71 -4.58
CA GLN A 424 1.98 14.48 -3.40
C GLN A 424 3.44 14.28 -3.84
N ARG A 425 4.36 14.85 -3.07
CA ARG A 425 5.80 14.59 -3.20
C ARG A 425 6.37 14.37 -1.81
N ILE A 426 6.95 13.22 -1.61
CA ILE A 426 7.45 12.75 -0.32
C ILE A 426 8.94 12.46 -0.48
N VAL A 427 9.76 12.98 0.43
CA VAL A 427 11.22 12.85 0.39
C VAL A 427 11.69 12.11 1.63
N TYR A 428 12.50 11.10 1.43
CA TYR A 428 13.11 10.32 2.51
C TYR A 428 14.63 10.48 2.49
N ASP A 429 15.19 10.68 3.67
CA ASP A 429 16.64 10.75 3.90
C ASP A 429 17.13 9.37 4.33
N VAL A 430 17.25 8.48 3.36
CA VAL A 430 17.70 7.11 3.57
C VAL A 430 19.12 6.91 3.03
N PRO A 431 19.89 5.94 3.57
CA PRO A 431 21.21 5.63 3.05
C PRO A 431 21.19 5.36 1.52
N PRO A 432 22.21 5.78 0.77
CA PRO A 432 22.31 5.45 -0.65
C PRO A 432 22.40 3.95 -0.88
N GLY A 433 21.73 3.47 -1.93
CA GLY A 433 21.78 2.07 -2.34
C GLY A 433 20.56 1.25 -1.97
N PRO A 434 20.60 -0.07 -2.20
CA PRO A 434 19.59 -1.01 -1.73
C PRO A 434 19.53 -1.04 -0.19
N GLY A 435 18.38 -1.35 0.39
CA GLY A 435 18.23 -1.47 1.84
C GLY A 435 17.04 -0.70 2.39
N PHE A 436 16.14 -0.27 1.53
CA PHE A 436 14.82 0.24 1.91
C PHE A 436 13.73 -0.41 1.06
N ALA A 437 12.51 -0.45 1.59
CA ALA A 437 11.35 -0.92 0.88
C ALA A 437 10.08 -0.20 1.34
N VAL A 438 9.07 -0.18 0.47
CA VAL A 438 7.70 0.17 0.85
C VAL A 438 7.04 -1.03 1.51
N ASP A 439 6.20 -0.79 2.53
CA ASP A 439 5.34 -1.85 3.06
C ASP A 439 4.33 -2.31 2.01
N SER A 440 3.99 -3.59 2.04
CA SER A 440 3.08 -4.21 1.07
C SER A 440 2.31 -5.39 1.68
N PHE A 441 1.31 -5.89 0.96
CA PHE A 441 0.78 -7.22 1.23
C PHE A 441 1.91 -8.27 1.09
N PRO A 442 1.89 -9.36 1.88
CA PRO A 442 2.96 -10.36 1.85
C PRO A 442 3.25 -10.93 0.46
N GLU A 443 2.20 -11.17 -0.34
CA GLU A 443 2.30 -11.72 -1.69
C GLU A 443 2.85 -10.73 -2.73
N GLN A 444 2.97 -9.46 -2.38
CA GLN A 444 3.48 -8.40 -3.27
C GLN A 444 4.99 -8.22 -3.18
N LEU A 445 5.66 -8.87 -2.21
CA LEU A 445 7.11 -8.95 -2.07
C LEU A 445 7.82 -7.60 -2.06
N HIS A 446 7.19 -6.57 -1.49
CA HIS A 446 7.71 -5.19 -1.43
C HIS A 446 8.13 -4.63 -2.81
N LYS A 447 7.48 -5.07 -3.90
CA LYS A 447 7.81 -4.59 -5.23
C LYS A 447 7.48 -3.09 -5.36
N PRO A 448 8.38 -2.28 -5.96
CA PRO A 448 8.21 -0.81 -6.00
C PRO A 448 6.97 -0.35 -6.77
N GLY A 449 6.45 -1.17 -7.70
CA GLY A 449 5.22 -0.90 -8.46
C GLY A 449 3.95 -0.95 -7.61
N THR A 450 3.99 -1.58 -6.41
CA THR A 450 2.84 -1.65 -5.48
C THR A 450 2.62 -0.37 -4.70
N ASP A 451 3.50 0.62 -4.86
CA ASP A 451 3.38 1.89 -4.17
C ASP A 451 2.11 2.65 -4.58
N HIS A 452 1.43 3.21 -3.61
CA HIS A 452 0.15 3.89 -3.80
C HIS A 452 -0.01 5.05 -2.83
N GLY A 453 -0.99 5.88 -3.09
CA GLY A 453 -1.37 6.97 -2.21
C GLY A 453 -2.87 7.11 -2.15
N ASP A 454 -3.37 7.49 -0.99
CA ASP A 454 -4.78 7.55 -0.65
C ASP A 454 -5.14 8.96 -0.18
N PHE A 455 -6.33 9.39 -0.55
CA PHE A 455 -6.81 10.73 -0.27
C PHE A 455 -8.32 10.74 -0.07
N THR A 456 -8.78 11.29 1.05
CA THR A 456 -10.19 11.64 1.25
C THR A 456 -10.31 13.15 1.44
N ASN A 457 -11.06 13.80 0.54
CA ASN A 457 -11.25 15.23 0.57
C ASN A 457 -12.21 15.66 1.69
N VAL A 458 -11.71 16.36 2.71
CA VAL A 458 -12.53 16.93 3.80
C VAL A 458 -12.26 18.42 3.96
N PHE A 459 -12.03 19.12 2.84
CA PHE A 459 -11.98 20.59 2.85
C PHE A 459 -13.35 21.16 3.22
N ASP A 460 -13.35 22.22 4.03
CA ASP A 460 -14.57 23.00 4.17
C ASP A 460 -14.93 23.74 2.85
N ASP A 461 -16.19 24.06 2.67
CA ASP A 461 -16.70 24.67 1.44
C ASP A 461 -16.02 26.01 1.11
N LYS A 462 -15.66 26.80 2.13
CA LYS A 462 -15.02 28.10 1.96
C LYS A 462 -13.60 27.92 1.44
N LEU A 463 -12.87 26.95 2.00
CA LEU A 463 -11.51 26.63 1.56
C LEU A 463 -11.52 26.04 0.15
N MET A 464 -12.43 25.09 -0.15
CA MET A 464 -12.53 24.51 -1.49
C MET A 464 -12.85 25.59 -2.56
N LYS A 465 -13.74 26.54 -2.26
CA LYS A 465 -14.00 27.70 -3.15
C LYS A 465 -12.74 28.54 -3.37
N LYS A 466 -11.93 28.76 -2.30
CA LYS A 466 -10.64 29.48 -2.40
C LYS A 466 -9.65 28.71 -3.28
N VAL A 467 -9.53 27.40 -3.10
CA VAL A 467 -8.67 26.50 -3.91
C VAL A 467 -9.01 26.63 -5.39
N VAL A 468 -10.28 26.43 -5.75
CA VAL A 468 -10.75 26.52 -7.15
C VAL A 468 -10.52 27.92 -7.73
N SER A 469 -10.85 28.97 -6.97
CA SER A 469 -10.63 30.36 -7.40
C SER A 469 -9.15 30.66 -7.63
N CYS A 470 -8.28 30.16 -6.77
CA CYS A 470 -6.83 30.33 -6.90
C CYS A 470 -6.30 29.64 -8.16
N ILE A 471 -6.62 28.35 -8.33
CA ILE A 471 -6.18 27.52 -9.45
C ILE A 471 -6.69 28.08 -10.77
N ASN A 472 -7.98 28.39 -10.86
CA ASN A 472 -8.61 28.94 -12.06
C ASN A 472 -8.15 30.36 -12.39
N GLY A 473 -7.73 31.11 -11.39
CA GLY A 473 -7.17 32.47 -11.53
C GLY A 473 -5.69 32.48 -11.89
N GLY A 474 -5.02 31.35 -12.01
CA GLY A 474 -3.60 31.26 -12.34
C GLY A 474 -2.67 31.70 -11.22
N ARG A 475 -3.14 31.74 -9.96
CA ARG A 475 -2.38 32.19 -8.79
C ARG A 475 -1.71 31.03 -8.08
N ARG A 476 -0.66 31.32 -7.32
CA ARG A 476 -0.03 30.38 -6.38
C ARG A 476 -0.50 30.75 -4.97
N CYS A 477 -1.26 29.86 -4.35
CA CYS A 477 -1.84 30.08 -3.02
C CYS A 477 -1.41 29.00 -2.03
N ARG A 478 -1.56 29.35 -0.77
CA ARG A 478 -1.34 28.46 0.38
C ARG A 478 -2.49 28.60 1.38
#